data_b55b7087918890b99a1e566ec04c8c3c
#
_entry.id   b55b7087918890b99a1e566ec04c8c3c
#
_cell.length_a   1.000
_cell.length_b   1.000
_cell.length_c   1.000
_cell.angle_alpha   90.00
_cell.angle_beta   90.00
_cell.angle_gamma   90.00
#
_symmetry.space_group_name_H-M   'P 1'
#
loop_
_entity.id
_entity.type
_entity.pdbx_description
1 polymer ?
#
loop_
_entity_poly.entity_id
_entity_poly.type
_entity_poly.pdbx_seq_one_letter_code
_entity_poly.pdbx_strand_id
1 'polypeptide(L)'
;MASWYSMRFAIVDDLGTERTLLKERLARQLRQRGTEAELLEFDSGEAFLAAEEAQRFTAAFLDIYMDGLSGMDAAKELRKTDADCLLVFTTTSTDHALEGFQVRAFHYLVKPFSEAELSGLLDEMLAKLPRPEPVLTVKVDGSDIRLRYRDIISAEHFAHIINIRTTAGKTLAMRQSFKAFTEPL
;
A
#
# COMPACT_ATOMS: atom_id res chain seq x y z
N MET A 1 8.94 -12.29 -7.23
CA MET A 1 9.79 -11.52 -6.30
C MET A 1 8.86 -10.85 -5.29
N ALA A 2 8.89 -11.24 -4.03
CA ALA A 2 7.99 -10.69 -3.02
C ALA A 2 8.47 -9.28 -2.64
N SER A 3 7.73 -8.28 -3.06
CA SER A 3 7.88 -6.91 -2.54
C SER A 3 7.49 -6.95 -1.06
N TRP A 4 8.39 -6.58 -0.16
CA TRP A 4 8.17 -6.55 1.29
C TRP A 4 7.26 -5.42 1.75
N TYR A 5 6.77 -4.60 0.82
CA TYR A 5 5.71 -3.63 0.98
C TYR A 5 4.74 -3.79 -0.19
N SER A 6 4.03 -4.89 -0.24
CA SER A 6 2.85 -4.99 -1.09
C SER A 6 1.78 -4.13 -0.45
N MET A 7 1.48 -2.97 -1.04
CA MET A 7 0.30 -2.21 -0.66
C MET A 7 -0.92 -3.08 -0.92
N ARG A 8 -1.80 -3.20 0.07
CA ARG A 8 -3.07 -3.90 -0.04
C ARG A 8 -4.19 -2.94 0.21
N PHE A 9 -5.12 -2.87 -0.72
CA PHE A 9 -6.32 -2.06 -0.59
C PHE A 9 -7.52 -2.98 -0.51
N ALA A 10 -8.32 -2.82 0.53
CA ALA A 10 -9.61 -3.48 0.66
C ALA A 10 -10.70 -2.63 -0.02
N ILE A 11 -11.62 -3.27 -0.71
CA ILE A 11 -12.81 -2.68 -1.31
C ILE A 11 -14.00 -3.42 -0.73
N VAL A 12 -14.79 -2.73 0.09
CA VAL A 12 -15.86 -3.33 0.89
C VAL A 12 -17.18 -2.66 0.55
N ASP A 13 -18.09 -3.41 -0.06
CA ASP A 13 -19.40 -2.95 -0.53
C ASP A 13 -20.25 -4.20 -0.77
N ASP A 14 -21.52 -4.24 -0.36
CA ASP A 14 -22.38 -5.41 -0.56
C ASP A 14 -22.83 -5.55 -2.03
N LEU A 15 -22.76 -4.46 -2.83
CA LEU A 15 -23.08 -4.46 -4.24
C LEU A 15 -21.87 -4.87 -5.10
N GLY A 16 -21.89 -6.06 -5.69
CA GLY A 16 -20.81 -6.58 -6.53
C GLY A 16 -20.43 -5.68 -7.70
N THR A 17 -21.42 -5.00 -8.30
CA THR A 17 -21.20 -4.06 -9.41
C THR A 17 -20.38 -2.84 -8.96
N GLU A 18 -20.64 -2.30 -7.77
CA GLU A 18 -19.93 -1.17 -7.19
C GLU A 18 -18.48 -1.57 -6.85
N ARG A 19 -18.29 -2.74 -6.23
CA ARG A 19 -16.95 -3.27 -5.94
C ARG A 19 -16.11 -3.40 -7.21
N THR A 20 -16.65 -4.07 -8.24
CA THR A 20 -15.95 -4.28 -9.50
C THR A 20 -15.59 -2.97 -10.18
N LEU A 21 -16.54 -2.03 -10.24
CA LEU A 21 -16.32 -0.71 -10.84
C LEU A 21 -15.20 0.05 -10.11
N LEU A 22 -15.25 0.10 -8.78
CA LEU A 22 -14.23 0.79 -7.98
C LEU A 22 -12.86 0.13 -8.15
N LYS A 23 -12.80 -1.20 -8.14
CA LYS A 23 -11.56 -1.95 -8.36
C LYS A 23 -10.92 -1.65 -9.71
N GLU A 24 -11.71 -1.62 -10.79
CA GLU A 24 -11.22 -1.30 -12.13
C GLU A 24 -10.68 0.14 -12.20
N ARG A 25 -11.39 1.09 -11.60
CA ARG A 25 -10.97 2.49 -11.52
C ARG A 25 -9.67 2.64 -10.73
N LEU A 26 -9.57 2.04 -9.55
CA LEU A 26 -8.36 2.04 -8.73
C LEU A 26 -7.18 1.40 -9.48
N ALA A 27 -7.38 0.23 -10.07
CA ALA A 27 -6.34 -0.47 -10.83
C ALA A 27 -5.80 0.38 -12.00
N ARG A 28 -6.69 1.07 -12.72
CA ARG A 28 -6.30 1.98 -13.81
C ARG A 28 -5.49 3.16 -13.28
N GLN A 29 -5.96 3.82 -12.23
CA GLN A 29 -5.31 4.98 -11.62
C GLN A 29 -3.93 4.63 -11.02
N LEU A 30 -3.80 3.48 -10.38
CA LEU A 30 -2.53 2.99 -9.83
C LEU A 30 -1.52 2.68 -10.95
N ARG A 31 -1.95 2.00 -12.03
CA ARG A 31 -1.08 1.74 -13.19
C ARG A 31 -0.56 3.03 -13.83
N GLN A 32 -1.40 4.05 -13.96
CA GLN A 32 -0.98 5.36 -14.51
C GLN A 32 0.13 6.03 -13.67
N ARG A 33 0.19 5.71 -12.38
CA ARG A 33 1.21 6.20 -11.43
C ARG A 33 2.43 5.29 -11.29
N GLY A 34 2.47 4.18 -12.04
CA GLY A 34 3.51 3.16 -11.88
C GLY A 34 3.54 2.53 -10.49
N THR A 35 2.38 2.52 -9.82
CA THR A 35 2.22 2.03 -8.45
C THR A 35 1.52 0.68 -8.47
N GLU A 36 2.08 -0.30 -7.75
CA GLU A 36 1.48 -1.62 -7.60
C GLU A 36 0.80 -1.74 -6.24
N ALA A 37 -0.43 -2.23 -6.25
CA ALA A 37 -1.17 -2.60 -5.04
C ALA A 37 -2.04 -3.83 -5.33
N GLU A 38 -2.18 -4.68 -4.33
CA GLU A 38 -3.14 -5.77 -4.34
C GLU A 38 -4.52 -5.21 -3.98
N LEU A 39 -5.53 -5.45 -4.83
CA LEU A 39 -6.89 -4.98 -4.63
C LEU A 39 -7.80 -6.17 -4.27
N LEU A 40 -8.25 -6.23 -3.01
CA LEU A 40 -9.09 -7.29 -2.49
C LEU A 40 -10.51 -6.79 -2.27
N GLU A 41 -11.47 -7.60 -2.68
CA GLU A 41 -12.90 -7.29 -2.60
C GLU A 41 -13.56 -8.08 -1.47
N PHE A 42 -14.43 -7.39 -0.73
CA PHE A 42 -15.22 -7.97 0.35
C PHE A 42 -16.68 -7.53 0.20
N ASP A 43 -17.59 -8.46 0.35
CA ASP A 43 -19.04 -8.22 0.24
C ASP A 43 -19.70 -7.83 1.57
N SER A 44 -18.94 -7.78 2.63
CA SER A 44 -19.43 -7.44 3.97
C SER A 44 -18.32 -6.91 4.89
N GLY A 45 -18.71 -6.15 5.90
CA GLY A 45 -17.81 -5.67 6.93
C GLY A 45 -17.17 -6.79 7.73
N GLU A 46 -17.92 -7.87 7.97
CA GLU A 46 -17.46 -9.06 8.69
C GLU A 46 -16.35 -9.79 7.93
N ALA A 47 -16.52 -9.99 6.61
CA ALA A 47 -15.51 -10.63 5.76
C ALA A 47 -14.23 -9.80 5.70
N PHE A 48 -14.38 -8.48 5.61
CA PHE A 48 -13.23 -7.55 5.66
C PHE A 48 -12.46 -7.65 6.97
N LEU A 49 -13.15 -7.59 8.13
CA LEU A 49 -12.50 -7.65 9.45
C LEU A 49 -11.80 -8.99 9.67
N ALA A 50 -12.42 -10.10 9.27
CA ALA A 50 -11.79 -11.43 9.37
C ALA A 50 -10.51 -11.53 8.51
N ALA A 51 -10.49 -10.88 7.34
CA ALA A 51 -9.29 -10.84 6.50
C ALA A 51 -8.20 -9.92 7.09
N GLU A 52 -8.58 -8.80 7.74
CA GLU A 52 -7.67 -7.86 8.38
C GLU A 52 -6.87 -8.49 9.52
N GLU A 53 -7.48 -9.41 10.28
CA GLU A 53 -6.77 -10.16 11.34
C GLU A 53 -5.62 -11.00 10.79
N ALA A 54 -5.77 -11.53 9.58
CA ALA A 54 -4.77 -12.37 8.93
C ALA A 54 -3.72 -11.57 8.13
N GLN A 55 -4.13 -10.42 7.59
CA GLN A 55 -3.29 -9.60 6.71
C GLN A 55 -3.67 -8.12 6.80
N ARG A 56 -2.75 -7.27 7.21
CA ARG A 56 -2.98 -5.82 7.32
C ARG A 56 -3.24 -5.18 5.96
N PHE A 57 -4.17 -4.24 5.93
CA PHE A 57 -4.43 -3.40 4.76
C PHE A 57 -3.80 -2.02 4.89
N THR A 58 -3.24 -1.54 3.79
CA THR A 58 -2.70 -0.17 3.70
C THR A 58 -3.81 0.86 3.66
N ALA A 59 -4.90 0.52 2.97
CA ALA A 59 -6.10 1.32 2.86
C ALA A 59 -7.34 0.46 2.72
N ALA A 60 -8.48 0.97 3.17
CA ALA A 60 -9.77 0.34 2.99
C ALA A 60 -10.80 1.36 2.47
N PHE A 61 -11.46 1.01 1.37
CA PHE A 61 -12.60 1.73 0.81
C PHE A 61 -13.86 1.01 1.27
N LEU A 62 -14.63 1.64 2.14
CA LEU A 62 -15.80 1.04 2.79
C LEU A 62 -17.06 1.77 2.38
N ASP A 63 -18.04 1.05 1.83
CA ASP A 63 -19.40 1.59 1.80
C ASP A 63 -19.97 1.66 3.22
N ILE A 64 -20.66 2.74 3.53
CA ILE A 64 -21.30 2.92 4.84
C ILE A 64 -22.55 2.07 4.94
N TYR A 65 -23.33 2.04 3.88
CA TYR A 65 -24.65 1.38 3.85
C TYR A 65 -24.52 -0.02 3.25
N MET A 66 -24.31 -0.99 4.11
CA MET A 66 -24.26 -2.41 3.75
C MET A 66 -25.21 -3.22 4.62
N ASP A 67 -25.69 -4.34 4.11
CA ASP A 67 -26.41 -5.32 4.91
C ASP A 67 -25.47 -5.93 5.98
N GLY A 68 -26.00 -6.17 7.18
CA GLY A 68 -25.20 -6.68 8.31
C GLY A 68 -24.40 -5.58 9.02
N LEU A 69 -23.10 -5.75 9.12
CA LEU A 69 -22.21 -4.77 9.77
C LEU A 69 -22.01 -3.57 8.86
N SER A 70 -22.46 -2.40 9.30
CA SER A 70 -22.25 -1.16 8.53
C SER A 70 -20.76 -0.85 8.35
N GLY A 71 -20.41 -0.11 7.28
CA GLY A 71 -19.01 0.33 7.08
C GLY A 71 -18.51 1.19 8.22
N MET A 72 -19.38 1.97 8.87
CA MET A 72 -19.00 2.77 10.04
C MET A 72 -18.65 1.88 11.25
N ASP A 73 -19.44 0.84 11.50
CA ASP A 73 -19.17 -0.07 12.61
C ASP A 73 -17.96 -0.95 12.31
N ALA A 74 -17.77 -1.40 11.07
CA ALA A 74 -16.56 -2.07 10.64
C ALA A 74 -15.30 -1.20 10.85
N ALA A 75 -15.38 0.10 10.54
CA ALA A 75 -14.31 1.05 10.79
C ALA A 75 -14.01 1.23 12.30
N LYS A 76 -15.02 1.27 13.15
CA LYS A 76 -14.86 1.32 14.62
C LYS A 76 -14.15 0.07 15.14
N GLU A 77 -14.54 -1.12 14.66
CA GLU A 77 -13.88 -2.37 15.05
C GLU A 77 -12.43 -2.40 14.56
N LEU A 78 -12.17 -2.04 13.29
CA LEU A 78 -10.81 -1.94 12.75
C LEU A 78 -9.92 -1.05 13.62
N ARG A 79 -10.40 0.10 14.06
CA ARG A 79 -9.62 1.04 14.86
C ARG A 79 -9.18 0.51 16.21
N LYS A 80 -9.78 -0.58 16.72
CA LYS A 80 -9.33 -1.24 17.95
C LYS A 80 -8.00 -1.99 17.74
N THR A 81 -7.71 -2.41 16.51
CA THR A 81 -6.55 -3.25 16.15
C THR A 81 -5.59 -2.57 15.19
N ASP A 82 -6.07 -1.67 14.34
CA ASP A 82 -5.28 -0.94 13.36
C ASP A 82 -5.61 0.56 13.35
N ALA A 83 -4.66 1.37 13.79
CA ALA A 83 -4.75 2.83 13.77
C ALA A 83 -4.25 3.43 12.44
N ASP A 84 -3.47 2.70 11.67
CA ASP A 84 -2.67 3.21 10.54
C ASP A 84 -3.32 2.99 9.18
N CYS A 85 -4.21 1.99 9.04
CA CYS A 85 -4.96 1.77 7.81
C CYS A 85 -5.71 3.04 7.38
N LEU A 86 -5.50 3.50 6.15
CA LEU A 86 -6.19 4.67 5.59
C LEU A 86 -7.64 4.30 5.25
N LEU A 87 -8.60 4.85 6.00
CA LEU A 87 -10.02 4.59 5.79
C LEU A 87 -10.63 5.63 4.84
N VAL A 88 -11.20 5.17 3.76
CA VAL A 88 -11.98 5.97 2.81
C VAL A 88 -13.41 5.45 2.79
N PHE A 89 -14.36 6.27 3.14
CA PHE A 89 -15.76 5.91 2.97
C PHE A 89 -16.23 6.22 1.56
N THR A 90 -16.91 5.25 0.94
CA THR A 90 -17.63 5.42 -0.32
C THR A 90 -19.11 5.33 -0.02
N THR A 91 -19.87 6.40 -0.19
CA THR A 91 -21.23 6.46 0.31
C THR A 91 -22.14 7.32 -0.57
N THR A 92 -23.44 7.07 -0.52
CA THR A 92 -24.45 7.90 -1.17
C THR A 92 -24.86 9.13 -0.35
N SER A 93 -24.44 9.23 0.93
CA SER A 93 -24.79 10.35 1.83
C SER A 93 -23.59 10.80 2.68
N THR A 94 -23.61 12.06 3.06
CA THR A 94 -22.62 12.66 3.99
C THR A 94 -23.11 12.69 5.45
N ASP A 95 -24.24 12.08 5.76
CA ASP A 95 -24.89 12.17 7.09
C ASP A 95 -23.99 11.64 8.22
N HIS A 96 -23.07 10.71 7.91
CA HIS A 96 -22.12 10.14 8.87
C HIS A 96 -20.75 10.85 8.92
N ALA A 97 -20.59 12.01 8.28
CA ALA A 97 -19.31 12.69 8.24
C ALA A 97 -18.77 13.03 9.64
N LEU A 98 -19.62 13.37 10.59
CA LEU A 98 -19.21 13.63 11.99
C LEU A 98 -18.71 12.35 12.70
N GLU A 99 -19.33 11.20 12.45
CA GLU A 99 -18.86 9.93 13.01
C GLU A 99 -17.53 9.49 12.43
N GLY A 100 -17.25 9.86 11.18
CA GLY A 100 -15.96 9.60 10.54
C GLY A 100 -14.77 10.21 11.24
N PHE A 101 -14.93 11.35 11.93
CA PHE A 101 -13.89 11.91 12.78
C PHE A 101 -13.48 10.95 13.91
N GLN A 102 -14.43 10.22 14.49
CA GLN A 102 -14.16 9.27 15.57
C GLN A 102 -13.29 8.11 15.11
N VAL A 103 -13.48 7.65 13.86
CA VAL A 103 -12.69 6.56 13.26
C VAL A 103 -11.47 7.06 12.48
N ARG A 104 -11.18 8.36 12.54
CA ARG A 104 -10.09 8.99 11.79
C ARG A 104 -10.15 8.61 10.32
N ALA A 105 -11.31 8.81 9.69
CA ALA A 105 -11.46 8.61 8.25
C ALA A 105 -10.48 9.53 7.52
N PHE A 106 -9.80 8.96 6.53
CA PHE A 106 -8.90 9.72 5.69
C PHE A 106 -9.69 10.61 4.72
N HIS A 107 -10.75 10.06 4.14
CA HIS A 107 -11.57 10.79 3.17
C HIS A 107 -12.98 10.19 3.02
N TYR A 108 -13.86 10.96 2.37
CA TYR A 108 -15.19 10.54 1.93
C TYR A 108 -15.31 10.73 0.42
N LEU A 109 -15.72 9.69 -0.30
CA LEU A 109 -16.11 9.75 -1.70
C LEU A 109 -17.64 9.58 -1.77
N VAL A 110 -18.32 10.66 -2.12
CA VAL A 110 -19.78 10.63 -2.27
C VAL A 110 -20.15 10.13 -3.66
N LYS A 111 -20.89 9.03 -3.72
CA LYS A 111 -21.35 8.42 -4.98
C LYS A 111 -22.46 9.27 -5.63
N PRO A 112 -22.43 9.52 -6.94
CA PRO A 112 -21.38 9.16 -7.86
C PRO A 112 -20.19 10.13 -7.80
N PHE A 113 -18.97 9.63 -7.71
CA PHE A 113 -17.75 10.43 -7.72
C PHE A 113 -17.02 10.36 -9.07
N SER A 114 -16.37 11.44 -9.46
CA SER A 114 -15.64 11.57 -10.71
C SER A 114 -14.28 10.86 -10.68
N GLU A 115 -13.68 10.68 -11.87
CA GLU A 115 -12.28 10.21 -11.99
C GLU A 115 -11.30 11.21 -11.37
N ALA A 116 -11.59 12.51 -11.43
CA ALA A 116 -10.73 13.54 -10.86
C ALA A 116 -10.72 13.50 -9.34
N GLU A 117 -11.87 13.27 -8.70
CA GLU A 117 -11.96 13.10 -7.24
C GLU A 117 -11.21 11.88 -6.77
N LEU A 118 -11.38 10.74 -7.45
CA LEU A 118 -10.62 9.51 -7.14
C LEU A 118 -9.13 9.71 -7.36
N SER A 119 -8.73 10.40 -8.42
CA SER A 119 -7.33 10.70 -8.72
C SER A 119 -6.70 11.57 -7.63
N GLY A 120 -7.35 12.65 -7.24
CA GLY A 120 -6.87 13.55 -6.18
C GLY A 120 -6.72 12.82 -4.83
N LEU A 121 -7.73 12.01 -4.47
CA LEU A 121 -7.67 11.18 -3.28
C LEU A 121 -6.46 10.23 -3.29
N LEU A 122 -6.21 9.54 -4.42
CA LEU A 122 -5.07 8.63 -4.53
C LEU A 122 -3.73 9.36 -4.42
N ASP A 123 -3.61 10.56 -4.99
CA ASP A 123 -2.39 11.36 -4.86
C ASP A 123 -2.11 11.74 -3.39
N GLU A 124 -3.15 12.13 -2.63
CA GLU A 124 -3.04 12.42 -1.21
C GLU A 124 -2.71 11.16 -0.39
N MET A 125 -3.35 10.03 -0.69
CA MET A 125 -3.09 8.75 -0.03
C MET A 125 -1.64 8.32 -0.23
N LEU A 126 -1.20 8.26 -1.48
CA LEU A 126 0.15 7.82 -1.82
C LEU A 126 1.24 8.74 -1.26
N ALA A 127 0.93 10.04 -1.10
CA ALA A 127 1.85 10.98 -0.45
C ALA A 127 2.00 10.73 1.06
N LYS A 128 0.97 10.16 1.72
CA LYS A 128 1.01 9.81 3.16
C LYS A 128 1.63 8.45 3.44
N LEU A 129 1.57 7.55 2.48
CA LEU A 129 2.14 6.22 2.65
C LEU A 129 3.66 6.28 2.67
N PRO A 130 4.32 5.46 3.51
CA PRO A 130 5.76 5.32 3.46
C PRO A 130 6.16 4.91 2.05
N ARG A 131 6.97 5.71 1.39
CA ARG A 131 7.52 5.30 0.09
C ARG A 131 8.35 4.05 0.32
N PRO A 132 8.21 3.01 -0.53
CA PRO A 132 9.11 1.87 -0.46
C PRO A 132 10.54 2.40 -0.51
N GLU A 133 11.33 2.14 0.52
CA GLU A 133 12.74 2.50 0.46
C GLU A 133 13.37 1.71 -0.68
N PRO A 134 14.06 2.37 -1.60
CA PRO A 134 14.75 1.66 -2.66
C PRO A 134 15.76 0.68 -2.05
N VAL A 135 15.71 -0.55 -2.49
CA VAL A 135 16.52 -1.65 -1.99
C VAL A 135 17.40 -2.17 -3.13
N LEU A 136 18.69 -2.22 -2.90
CA LEU A 136 19.64 -2.88 -3.76
C LEU A 136 19.74 -4.36 -3.36
N THR A 137 19.49 -5.28 -4.30
CA THR A 137 19.74 -6.71 -4.07
C THR A 137 21.11 -7.05 -4.63
N VAL A 138 21.99 -7.54 -3.77
CA VAL A 138 23.35 -7.93 -4.13
C VAL A 138 23.59 -9.40 -3.82
N LYS A 139 24.36 -10.08 -4.66
CA LYS A 139 24.69 -11.48 -4.47
C LYS A 139 26.07 -11.60 -3.84
N VAL A 140 26.12 -12.06 -2.60
CA VAL A 140 27.36 -12.28 -1.83
C VAL A 140 27.45 -13.75 -1.46
N ASP A 141 28.51 -14.41 -1.85
CA ASP A 141 28.77 -15.84 -1.57
C ASP A 141 27.59 -16.76 -1.94
N GLY A 142 26.92 -16.44 -3.07
CA GLY A 142 25.80 -17.22 -3.57
C GLY A 142 24.44 -16.89 -2.93
N SER A 143 24.40 -16.05 -1.92
CA SER A 143 23.20 -15.61 -1.22
C SER A 143 22.77 -14.21 -1.65
N ASP A 144 21.47 -13.99 -1.84
CA ASP A 144 20.91 -12.69 -2.14
C ASP A 144 20.78 -11.87 -0.84
N ILE A 145 21.53 -10.77 -0.76
CA ILE A 145 21.49 -9.81 0.35
C ILE A 145 20.76 -8.55 -0.14
N ARG A 146 19.77 -8.10 0.62
CA ARG A 146 19.02 -6.87 0.35
C ARG A 146 19.54 -5.75 1.23
N LEU A 147 19.98 -4.66 0.60
CA LEU A 147 20.50 -3.46 1.25
C LEU A 147 19.57 -2.28 0.93
N ARG A 148 19.12 -1.56 1.95
CA ARG A 148 18.45 -0.29 1.74
C ARG A 148 19.50 0.74 1.32
N TYR A 149 19.17 1.60 0.36
CA TYR A 149 20.13 2.62 -0.11
C TYR A 149 20.68 3.46 1.03
N ARG A 150 19.86 3.82 2.02
CA ARG A 150 20.32 4.57 3.21
C ARG A 150 21.35 3.82 4.07
N ASP A 151 21.42 2.52 3.96
CA ASP A 151 22.37 1.69 4.71
C ASP A 151 23.72 1.55 3.96
N ILE A 152 23.83 2.10 2.75
CA ILE A 152 25.05 2.07 1.93
C ILE A 152 25.82 3.37 2.12
N ILE A 153 27.07 3.28 2.62
CA ILE A 153 27.97 4.42 2.76
C ILE A 153 28.75 4.66 1.47
N SER A 154 29.32 3.58 0.91
CA SER A 154 30.07 3.64 -0.35
C SER A 154 30.04 2.30 -1.07
N ALA A 155 30.17 2.35 -2.40
CA ALA A 155 30.42 1.19 -3.24
C ALA A 155 31.64 1.47 -4.10
N GLU A 156 32.70 0.69 -3.92
CA GLU A 156 33.96 0.86 -4.60
C GLU A 156 34.24 -0.35 -5.51
N HIS A 157 34.58 -0.10 -6.77
CA HIS A 157 34.88 -1.15 -7.73
C HIS A 157 36.41 -1.24 -7.95
N PHE A 158 36.98 -2.40 -7.67
CA PHE A 158 38.36 -2.70 -7.93
C PHE A 158 38.55 -4.15 -8.43
N ALA A 159 39.25 -4.36 -9.54
CA ALA A 159 39.56 -5.68 -10.09
C ALA A 159 38.36 -6.64 -10.18
N HIS A 160 37.23 -6.19 -10.72
CA HIS A 160 35.96 -6.94 -10.83
C HIS A 160 35.30 -7.31 -9.51
N ILE A 161 35.72 -6.70 -8.42
CA ILE A 161 35.06 -6.81 -7.11
C ILE A 161 34.47 -5.46 -6.77
N ILE A 162 33.19 -5.48 -6.34
CA ILE A 162 32.52 -4.32 -5.76
C ILE A 162 32.48 -4.52 -4.26
N ASN A 163 33.06 -3.59 -3.52
CA ASN A 163 33.03 -3.54 -2.08
C ASN A 163 31.98 -2.52 -1.62
N ILE A 164 30.93 -2.98 -0.97
CA ILE A 164 29.88 -2.13 -0.43
C ILE A 164 30.11 -1.98 1.06
N ARG A 165 30.35 -0.75 1.51
CA ARG A 165 30.44 -0.41 2.94
C ARG A 165 29.10 0.03 3.45
N THR A 166 28.66 -0.55 4.55
CA THR A 166 27.36 -0.28 5.14
C THR A 166 27.46 0.49 6.45
N THR A 167 26.35 1.16 6.83
CA THR A 167 26.22 1.88 8.12
C THR A 167 26.35 0.96 9.34
N ALA A 168 26.11 -0.35 9.18
CA ALA A 168 26.33 -1.36 10.21
C ALA A 168 27.81 -1.75 10.38
N GLY A 169 28.75 -1.06 9.72
CA GLY A 169 30.19 -1.33 9.77
C GLY A 169 30.62 -2.59 9.02
N LYS A 170 29.74 -3.21 8.23
CA LYS A 170 30.07 -4.38 7.39
C LYS A 170 30.51 -3.94 6.00
N THR A 171 31.51 -4.64 5.46
CA THR A 171 31.88 -4.54 4.04
C THR A 171 31.47 -5.83 3.34
N LEU A 172 30.65 -5.70 2.31
CA LEU A 172 30.19 -6.82 1.48
C LEU A 172 30.99 -6.78 0.17
N ALA A 173 31.65 -7.88 -0.17
CA ALA A 173 32.40 -8.02 -1.41
C ALA A 173 31.60 -8.89 -2.39
N MET A 174 31.40 -8.41 -3.62
CA MET A 174 30.69 -9.15 -4.65
C MET A 174 31.44 -9.10 -5.99
N ARG A 175 31.40 -10.20 -6.74
CA ARG A 175 31.93 -10.25 -8.11
C ARG A 175 30.83 -9.93 -9.11
N GLN A 176 30.81 -8.71 -9.61
CA GLN A 176 29.88 -8.26 -10.64
C GLN A 176 30.51 -7.13 -11.47
N SER A 177 30.07 -6.96 -12.72
CA SER A 177 30.49 -5.80 -13.50
C SER A 177 29.84 -4.54 -12.92
N PHE A 178 30.56 -3.42 -12.94
CA PHE A 178 30.03 -2.14 -12.44
C PHE A 178 28.76 -1.71 -13.18
N LYS A 179 28.67 -1.99 -14.49
CA LYS A 179 27.50 -1.71 -15.31
C LYS A 179 26.27 -2.46 -14.79
N ALA A 180 26.37 -3.76 -14.51
CA ALA A 180 25.28 -4.56 -13.99
C ALA A 180 24.88 -4.17 -12.55
N PHE A 181 25.80 -3.53 -11.80
CA PHE A 181 25.52 -2.98 -10.47
C PHE A 181 24.74 -1.67 -10.54
N THR A 182 25.01 -0.82 -11.54
CA THR A 182 24.39 0.51 -11.67
C THR A 182 23.09 0.53 -12.51
N GLU A 183 22.79 -0.52 -13.27
CA GLU A 183 21.56 -0.60 -14.06
C GLU A 183 20.24 -0.48 -13.24
N PRO A 184 20.18 -0.92 -11.95
CA PRO A 184 18.98 -0.74 -11.12
C PRO A 184 18.90 0.63 -10.41
N LEU A 185 19.89 1.51 -10.58
CA LEU A 185 19.95 2.84 -9.95
C LEU A 185 19.31 3.89 -10.84
#